data_d6f2d23edb10aa7ced4641880e64786b
#
_entry.id   d6f2d23edb10aa7ced4641880e64786b
#
_cell.length_a   1.000
_cell.length_b   1.000
_cell.length_c   1.000
_cell.angle_alpha   90.00
_cell.angle_beta   90.00
_cell.angle_gamma   90.00
#
_symmetry.space_group_name_H-M   'P 1'
#
loop_
_entity.id
_entity.type
_entity.pdbx_description
1 polymer ?
#
loop_
_entity_poly.entity_id
_entity_poly.type
_entity_poly.pdbx_seq_one_letter_code
_entity_poly.pdbx_strand_id
1 'polypeptide(L)'
;IGAVVGALEHLDRGFVAVQGPPGTGKTYVGSRVIARLVREHGWRIGVVAQSHRVVENVLDGVVAAGVAPELVAKALSGSQPEDHAFTALPSKPAAARFASEHATTGFVLGGTAWDFANPRNIPRGSLDLLVIDEAGQFSLANTIAVSLVAPRLLLLGDPQQLPQVSQGTHPEPVDTSALGWVIGDHAVLPDEFG
;
A
#
# COMPACT_ATOMS: atom_id res chain seq x y z
N ILE A 1 -3.68 2.12 16.13
CA ILE A 1 -3.91 0.90 15.34
C ILE A 1 -5.39 0.55 15.36
N GLY A 2 -6.02 0.39 16.53
CA GLY A 2 -7.44 0.01 16.63
C GLY A 2 -8.40 0.96 15.91
N ALA A 3 -8.20 2.28 16.02
CA ALA A 3 -9.01 3.27 15.33
C ALA A 3 -8.93 3.14 13.79
N VAL A 4 -7.71 2.95 13.25
CA VAL A 4 -7.51 2.79 11.80
C VAL A 4 -8.15 1.49 11.30
N VAL A 5 -7.99 0.39 12.03
CA VAL A 5 -8.64 -0.89 11.69
C VAL A 5 -10.16 -0.72 11.69
N GLY A 6 -10.74 -0.16 12.77
CA GLY A 6 -12.18 0.06 12.85
C GLY A 6 -12.71 0.98 11.74
N ALA A 7 -11.98 2.04 11.37
CA ALA A 7 -12.36 2.90 10.25
C ALA A 7 -12.38 2.13 8.91
N LEU A 8 -11.35 1.31 8.64
CA LEU A 8 -11.27 0.50 7.43
C LEU A 8 -12.36 -0.57 7.35
N GLU A 9 -12.75 -1.18 8.48
CA GLU A 9 -13.82 -2.18 8.54
C GLU A 9 -15.20 -1.59 8.23
N HIS A 10 -15.46 -0.37 8.69
CA HIS A 10 -16.73 0.33 8.44
C HIS A 10 -16.78 1.02 7.07
N LEU A 11 -15.64 1.15 6.39
CA LEU A 11 -15.56 1.77 5.08
C LEU A 11 -16.01 0.78 4.00
N ASP A 12 -17.04 1.10 3.24
CA ASP A 12 -17.43 0.29 2.07
C ASP A 12 -16.50 0.58 0.89
N ARG A 13 -16.40 1.86 0.49
CA ARG A 13 -15.50 2.36 -0.55
C ARG A 13 -14.93 3.70 -0.14
N GLY A 14 -13.63 3.90 -0.38
CA GLY A 14 -12.97 5.17 -0.09
C GLY A 14 -11.56 4.97 0.46
N PHE A 15 -11.15 5.90 1.29
CA PHE A 15 -9.81 5.87 1.86
C PHE A 15 -9.80 6.27 3.34
N VAL A 16 -8.78 5.79 4.03
CA VAL A 16 -8.35 6.28 5.35
C VAL A 16 -6.95 6.85 5.17
N ALA A 17 -6.71 8.06 5.69
CA ALA A 17 -5.41 8.70 5.62
C ALA A 17 -4.78 8.81 7.01
N VAL A 18 -3.50 8.46 7.11
CA VAL A 18 -2.70 8.58 8.33
C VAL A 18 -1.52 9.50 8.03
N GLN A 19 -1.62 10.71 8.56
CA GLN A 19 -0.60 11.74 8.42
C GLN A 19 0.41 11.70 9.57
N GLY A 20 1.66 12.02 9.26
CA GLY A 20 2.69 12.27 10.27
C GLY A 20 4.03 12.60 9.63
N PRO A 21 4.88 13.39 10.31
CA PRO A 21 6.22 13.69 9.82
C PRO A 21 7.10 12.44 9.70
N PRO A 22 8.26 12.53 9.01
CA PRO A 22 9.23 11.45 8.95
C PRO A 22 9.64 10.97 10.36
N GLY A 23 9.82 9.66 10.53
CA GLY A 23 10.27 9.08 11.80
C GLY A 23 9.19 8.89 12.86
N THR A 24 7.92 9.26 12.63
CA THR A 24 6.82 9.08 13.60
C THR A 24 6.25 7.66 13.65
N GLY A 25 6.82 6.72 12.91
CA GLY A 25 6.40 5.32 12.96
C GLY A 25 5.18 4.99 12.10
N LYS A 26 4.88 5.75 11.05
CA LYS A 26 3.76 5.45 10.14
C LYS A 26 3.83 4.04 9.55
N THR A 27 4.99 3.64 9.04
CA THR A 27 5.23 2.29 8.50
C THR A 27 5.05 1.21 9.58
N TYR A 28 5.47 1.49 10.81
CA TYR A 28 5.25 0.61 11.97
C TYR A 28 3.75 0.45 12.27
N VAL A 29 2.98 1.54 12.27
CA VAL A 29 1.52 1.50 12.44
C VAL A 29 0.87 0.75 11.28
N GLY A 30 1.24 1.08 10.04
CA GLY A 30 0.74 0.44 8.83
C GLY A 30 0.94 -1.08 8.83
N SER A 31 2.16 -1.54 9.13
CA SER A 31 2.47 -2.97 9.21
C SER A 31 1.59 -3.70 10.23
N ARG A 32 1.29 -3.08 11.37
CA ARG A 32 0.42 -3.68 12.41
C ARG A 32 -1.06 -3.64 12.06
N VAL A 33 -1.52 -2.60 11.37
CA VAL A 33 -2.88 -2.54 10.80
C VAL A 33 -3.04 -3.67 9.78
N ILE A 34 -2.09 -3.81 8.85
CA ILE A 34 -2.08 -4.90 7.86
C ILE A 34 -2.11 -6.26 8.55
N ALA A 35 -1.20 -6.48 9.50
CA ALA A 35 -1.09 -7.76 10.20
C ALA A 35 -2.41 -8.13 10.92
N ARG A 36 -3.05 -7.16 11.54
CA ARG A 36 -4.33 -7.37 12.22
C ARG A 36 -5.44 -7.74 11.24
N LEU A 37 -5.58 -6.99 10.14
CA LEU A 37 -6.61 -7.24 9.12
C LEU A 37 -6.43 -8.62 8.46
N VAL A 38 -5.20 -9.04 8.16
CA VAL A 38 -4.94 -10.38 7.62
C VAL A 38 -5.29 -11.47 8.63
N ARG A 39 -4.82 -11.33 9.88
CA ARG A 39 -4.94 -12.40 10.89
C ARG A 39 -6.33 -12.54 11.47
N GLU A 40 -7.05 -11.43 11.68
CA GLU A 40 -8.37 -11.43 12.33
C GLU A 40 -9.52 -11.50 11.31
N HIS A 41 -9.29 -11.00 10.07
CA HIS A 41 -10.35 -10.86 9.06
C HIS A 41 -10.06 -11.57 7.74
N GLY A 42 -8.87 -12.14 7.56
CA GLY A 42 -8.49 -12.83 6.33
C GLY A 42 -8.43 -11.92 5.09
N TRP A 43 -8.12 -10.64 5.28
CA TRP A 43 -8.10 -9.68 4.18
C TRP A 43 -6.94 -9.92 3.22
N ARG A 44 -7.21 -9.69 1.94
CA ARG A 44 -6.25 -9.70 0.82
C ARG A 44 -5.75 -8.28 0.64
N ILE A 45 -4.50 -8.02 0.97
CA ILE A 45 -3.95 -6.67 1.06
C ILE A 45 -2.81 -6.47 0.06
N GLY A 46 -2.89 -5.38 -0.72
CA GLY A 46 -1.79 -4.89 -1.54
C GLY A 46 -0.96 -3.84 -0.80
N VAL A 47 0.34 -3.82 -1.03
CA VAL A 47 1.25 -2.79 -0.52
C VAL A 47 2.01 -2.19 -1.70
N VAL A 48 1.90 -0.89 -1.88
CA VAL A 48 2.61 -0.13 -2.92
C VAL A 48 3.29 1.10 -2.31
N ALA A 49 4.43 1.45 -2.83
CA ALA A 49 5.15 2.68 -2.50
C ALA A 49 5.97 3.14 -3.69
N GLN A 50 6.64 4.28 -3.54
CA GLN A 50 7.47 4.88 -4.56
C GLN A 50 8.70 4.03 -4.91
N SER A 51 9.27 3.30 -3.95
CA SER A 51 10.44 2.46 -4.15
C SER A 51 10.24 1.02 -3.69
N HIS A 52 10.97 0.10 -4.30
CA HIS A 52 10.99 -1.31 -3.90
C HIS A 52 11.36 -1.48 -2.43
N ARG A 53 12.37 -0.73 -1.96
CA ARG A 53 12.87 -0.82 -0.58
C ARG A 53 11.82 -0.41 0.45
N VAL A 54 11.02 0.60 0.17
CA VAL A 54 9.92 1.01 1.07
C VAL A 54 8.87 -0.10 1.16
N VAL A 55 8.48 -0.70 0.04
CA VAL A 55 7.57 -1.85 0.03
C VAL A 55 8.15 -2.99 0.86
N GLU A 56 9.42 -3.36 0.65
CA GLU A 56 10.10 -4.44 1.37
C GLU A 56 10.13 -4.19 2.88
N ASN A 57 10.44 -2.97 3.31
CA ASN A 57 10.40 -2.60 4.73
C ASN A 57 8.99 -2.77 5.36
N VAL A 58 7.93 -2.44 4.62
CA VAL A 58 6.55 -2.69 5.09
C VAL A 58 6.29 -4.18 5.23
N LEU A 59 6.68 -4.99 4.23
CA LEU A 59 6.45 -6.44 4.23
C LEU A 59 7.22 -7.13 5.37
N ASP A 60 8.49 -6.78 5.58
CA ASP A 60 9.29 -7.27 6.71
C ASP A 60 8.64 -6.88 8.05
N GLY A 61 8.13 -5.63 8.13
CA GLY A 61 7.38 -5.16 9.29
C GLY A 61 6.08 -5.93 9.54
N VAL A 62 5.39 -6.39 8.48
CA VAL A 62 4.18 -7.22 8.57
C VAL A 62 4.49 -8.61 9.12
N VAL A 63 5.58 -9.23 8.64
CA VAL A 63 6.06 -10.52 9.18
C VAL A 63 6.46 -10.35 10.65
N ALA A 64 7.22 -9.31 10.98
CA ALA A 64 7.60 -9.00 12.35
C ALA A 64 6.40 -8.70 13.26
N ALA A 65 5.25 -8.28 12.69
CA ALA A 65 3.99 -8.09 13.41
C ALA A 65 3.17 -9.39 13.56
N GLY A 66 3.70 -10.54 13.11
CA GLY A 66 3.17 -11.88 13.36
C GLY A 66 2.29 -12.45 12.25
N VAL A 67 2.39 -11.94 11.02
CA VAL A 67 1.86 -12.64 9.84
C VAL A 67 2.88 -13.68 9.39
N ALA A 68 2.40 -14.89 9.09
CA ALA A 68 3.28 -15.97 8.63
C ALA A 68 3.98 -15.57 7.29
N PRO A 69 5.29 -15.81 7.15
CA PRO A 69 6.07 -15.41 5.97
C PRO A 69 5.48 -15.91 4.65
N GLU A 70 4.88 -17.09 4.65
CA GLU A 70 4.22 -17.70 3.51
C GLU A 70 2.95 -16.97 3.04
N LEU A 71 2.39 -16.08 3.87
CA LEU A 71 1.25 -15.23 3.53
C LEU A 71 1.66 -13.81 3.09
N VAL A 72 2.96 -13.50 3.09
CA VAL A 72 3.49 -12.19 2.71
C VAL A 72 4.47 -12.37 1.56
N ALA A 73 4.20 -11.76 0.42
CA ALA A 73 5.01 -12.00 -0.76
C ALA A 73 5.24 -10.76 -1.63
N LYS A 74 6.32 -10.81 -2.43
CA LYS A 74 6.63 -9.82 -3.46
C LYS A 74 7.36 -10.47 -4.62
N ALA A 75 6.98 -10.13 -5.86
CA ALA A 75 7.76 -10.49 -7.03
C ALA A 75 9.04 -9.62 -7.08
N LEU A 76 10.19 -10.27 -7.03
CA LEU A 76 11.48 -9.61 -7.17
C LEU A 76 11.84 -9.47 -8.64
N SER A 77 12.29 -8.28 -9.04
CA SER A 77 12.86 -8.03 -10.37
C SER A 77 14.37 -7.85 -10.23
N GLY A 78 15.15 -8.79 -10.79
CA GLY A 78 16.63 -8.71 -10.79
C GLY A 78 17.29 -9.40 -9.61
N SER A 79 18.61 -9.31 -9.54
CA SER A 79 19.58 -9.98 -8.65
C SER A 79 19.12 -10.40 -7.26
N GLN A 80 19.70 -11.50 -6.84
CA GLN A 80 19.69 -12.19 -5.53
C GLN A 80 18.81 -11.58 -4.43
N PRO A 81 17.92 -12.35 -3.80
CA PRO A 81 17.15 -11.86 -2.66
C PRO A 81 18.13 -11.45 -1.56
N GLU A 82 18.03 -10.21 -1.09
CA GLU A 82 18.45 -9.85 0.25
C GLU A 82 17.71 -10.78 1.23
N ASP A 83 18.22 -10.95 2.43
CA ASP A 83 17.64 -11.81 3.46
C ASP A 83 16.35 -11.17 4.00
N HIS A 84 15.27 -11.31 3.23
CA HIS A 84 13.94 -10.78 3.59
C HIS A 84 13.13 -11.77 4.40
N ALA A 85 12.33 -11.27 5.34
CA ALA A 85 11.46 -12.11 6.14
C ALA A 85 10.24 -12.64 5.35
N PHE A 86 9.87 -11.99 4.25
CA PHE A 86 8.75 -12.38 3.40
C PHE A 86 9.15 -13.35 2.27
N THR A 87 8.15 -13.95 1.62
CA THR A 87 8.35 -14.86 0.48
C THR A 87 8.70 -14.09 -0.80
N ALA A 88 9.91 -14.33 -1.31
CA ALA A 88 10.35 -13.80 -2.61
C ALA A 88 9.77 -14.64 -3.76
N LEU A 89 8.98 -14.03 -4.63
CA LEU A 89 8.42 -14.71 -5.79
C LEU A 89 9.34 -14.51 -7.02
N PRO A 90 9.58 -15.57 -7.83
CA PRO A 90 10.55 -15.53 -8.92
C PRO A 90 10.09 -14.70 -10.12
N SER A 91 8.81 -14.37 -10.21
CA SER A 91 8.26 -13.65 -11.36
C SER A 91 6.89 -13.04 -11.05
N LYS A 92 6.46 -12.10 -11.90
CA LYS A 92 5.12 -11.48 -11.78
C LYS A 92 3.96 -12.48 -11.97
N PRO A 93 4.00 -13.46 -12.89
CA PRO A 93 2.99 -14.53 -12.94
C PRO A 93 2.90 -15.36 -11.66
N ALA A 94 3.99 -15.51 -10.91
CA ALA A 94 3.96 -16.20 -9.62
C ALA A 94 3.15 -15.42 -8.56
N ALA A 95 3.04 -14.08 -8.69
CA ALA A 95 2.21 -13.27 -7.80
C ALA A 95 0.71 -13.55 -7.96
N ALA A 96 0.24 -13.71 -9.20
CA ALA A 96 -1.16 -14.07 -9.46
C ALA A 96 -1.50 -15.48 -8.92
N ARG A 97 -0.57 -16.43 -9.07
CA ARG A 97 -0.70 -17.78 -8.51
C ARG A 97 -0.74 -17.73 -6.98
N PHE A 98 0.20 -17.03 -6.35
CA PHE A 98 0.24 -16.82 -4.90
C PHE A 98 -1.08 -16.25 -4.38
N ALA A 99 -1.62 -15.19 -5.01
CA ALA A 99 -2.89 -14.60 -4.64
C ALA A 99 -4.06 -15.59 -4.75
N SER A 100 -4.06 -16.44 -5.78
CA SER A 100 -5.09 -17.48 -5.96
C SER A 100 -5.01 -18.57 -4.90
N GLU A 101 -3.80 -19.02 -4.54
CA GLU A 101 -3.58 -20.06 -3.53
C GLU A 101 -3.99 -19.61 -2.11
N HIS A 102 -3.90 -18.30 -1.82
CA HIS A 102 -4.21 -17.73 -0.50
C HIS A 102 -5.51 -16.93 -0.44
N ALA A 103 -6.35 -17.01 -1.47
CA ALA A 103 -7.56 -16.20 -1.58
C ALA A 103 -8.55 -16.35 -0.41
N THR A 104 -8.54 -17.49 0.30
CA THR A 104 -9.44 -17.79 1.43
C THR A 104 -8.80 -17.57 2.80
N THR A 105 -7.48 -17.49 2.88
CA THR A 105 -6.74 -17.32 4.15
C THR A 105 -6.32 -15.88 4.39
N GLY A 106 -6.46 -15.02 3.38
CA GLY A 106 -5.88 -13.69 3.36
C GLY A 106 -4.38 -13.72 3.07
N PHE A 107 -3.86 -12.60 2.56
CA PHE A 107 -2.44 -12.47 2.22
C PHE A 107 -2.03 -11.00 2.12
N VAL A 108 -0.72 -10.77 2.03
CA VAL A 108 -0.13 -9.49 1.68
C VAL A 108 0.74 -9.63 0.45
N LEU A 109 0.51 -8.78 -0.55
CA LEU A 109 1.28 -8.76 -1.78
C LEU A 109 1.88 -7.37 -2.00
N GLY A 110 3.21 -7.29 -2.01
CA GLY A 110 3.95 -6.07 -2.32
C GLY A 110 4.24 -5.94 -3.82
N GLY A 111 4.22 -4.70 -4.31
CA GLY A 111 4.53 -4.42 -5.72
C GLY A 111 4.74 -2.94 -6.00
N THR A 112 5.08 -2.64 -7.25
CA THR A 112 5.18 -1.28 -7.77
C THR A 112 3.84 -0.78 -8.31
N ALA A 113 3.74 0.53 -8.59
CA ALA A 113 2.58 1.09 -9.29
C ALA A 113 2.27 0.36 -10.61
N TRP A 114 3.29 -0.04 -11.36
CA TRP A 114 3.15 -0.80 -12.60
C TRP A 114 2.56 -2.19 -12.41
N ASP A 115 2.83 -2.84 -11.27
CA ASP A 115 2.29 -4.16 -10.97
C ASP A 115 0.79 -4.07 -10.67
N PHE A 116 0.40 -3.10 -9.83
CA PHE A 116 -1.01 -2.89 -9.43
C PHE A 116 -1.86 -2.24 -10.52
N ALA A 117 -1.28 -1.42 -11.40
CA ALA A 117 -2.00 -0.82 -12.52
C ALA A 117 -2.26 -1.83 -13.68
N ASN A 118 -1.56 -2.96 -13.69
CA ASN A 118 -1.71 -3.97 -14.75
C ASN A 118 -2.69 -5.08 -14.32
N PRO A 119 -3.91 -5.14 -14.92
CA PRO A 119 -4.92 -6.14 -14.54
C PRO A 119 -4.53 -7.59 -14.89
N ARG A 120 -3.47 -7.81 -15.70
CA ARG A 120 -2.91 -9.16 -15.94
C ARG A 120 -2.07 -9.65 -14.76
N ASN A 121 -1.47 -8.73 -13.99
CA ASN A 121 -0.70 -9.06 -12.79
C ASN A 121 -1.60 -9.16 -11.56
N ILE A 122 -2.43 -8.12 -11.34
CA ILE A 122 -3.34 -8.03 -10.21
C ILE A 122 -4.71 -7.60 -10.75
N PRO A 123 -5.70 -8.50 -10.78
CA PRO A 123 -7.03 -8.20 -11.32
C PRO A 123 -7.73 -7.08 -10.53
N ARG A 124 -8.56 -6.32 -11.23
CA ARG A 124 -9.39 -5.28 -10.60
C ARG A 124 -10.31 -5.88 -9.54
N GLY A 125 -10.41 -5.22 -8.38
CA GLY A 125 -11.27 -5.64 -7.28
C GLY A 125 -10.87 -6.97 -6.63
N SER A 126 -9.65 -7.47 -6.88
CA SER A 126 -9.17 -8.73 -6.32
C SER A 126 -8.66 -8.62 -4.89
N LEU A 127 -8.46 -7.41 -4.40
CA LEU A 127 -7.98 -7.12 -3.04
C LEU A 127 -9.08 -6.46 -2.21
N ASP A 128 -8.98 -6.55 -0.90
CA ASP A 128 -9.89 -5.92 0.06
C ASP A 128 -9.39 -4.53 0.47
N LEU A 129 -8.05 -4.34 0.44
CA LEU A 129 -7.37 -3.10 0.78
C LEU A 129 -6.11 -2.91 -0.07
N LEU A 130 -5.83 -1.68 -0.50
CA LEU A 130 -4.52 -1.27 -1.00
C LEU A 130 -3.91 -0.24 -0.05
N VAL A 131 -2.72 -0.54 0.45
CA VAL A 131 -1.93 0.37 1.29
C VAL A 131 -0.91 1.09 0.43
N ILE A 132 -0.91 2.41 0.49
CA ILE A 132 0.05 3.28 -0.20
C ILE A 132 0.94 3.91 0.86
N ASP A 133 2.17 3.42 1.00
CA ASP A 133 3.16 4.06 1.88
C ASP A 133 3.90 5.16 1.12
N GLU A 134 4.34 6.18 1.84
CA GLU A 134 4.87 7.43 1.28
C GLU A 134 3.87 8.15 0.36
N ALA A 135 2.58 8.14 0.71
CA ALA A 135 1.51 8.73 -0.09
C ALA A 135 1.64 10.25 -0.31
N GLY A 136 2.48 10.93 0.48
CA GLY A 136 2.89 12.32 0.24
C GLY A 136 3.83 12.49 -0.96
N GLN A 137 4.45 11.40 -1.42
CA GLN A 137 5.33 11.39 -2.61
C GLN A 137 4.71 10.60 -3.78
N PHE A 138 3.63 9.87 -3.54
CA PHE A 138 2.97 9.04 -4.55
C PHE A 138 1.96 9.87 -5.33
N SER A 139 2.16 10.03 -6.65
CA SER A 139 1.34 10.92 -7.47
C SER A 139 -0.14 10.51 -7.49
N LEU A 140 -1.04 11.49 -7.63
CA LEU A 140 -2.46 11.25 -7.75
C LEU A 140 -2.79 10.37 -8.96
N ALA A 141 -2.11 10.58 -10.09
CA ALA A 141 -2.29 9.75 -11.27
C ALA A 141 -1.96 8.27 -11.00
N ASN A 142 -0.83 8.00 -10.33
CA ASN A 142 -0.48 6.64 -9.93
C ASN A 142 -1.49 6.08 -8.93
N THR A 143 -1.94 6.89 -7.97
CA THR A 143 -2.96 6.49 -6.98
C THR A 143 -4.25 6.06 -7.66
N ILE A 144 -4.75 6.84 -8.61
CA ILE A 144 -5.96 6.50 -9.39
C ILE A 144 -5.72 5.20 -10.18
N ALA A 145 -4.56 5.06 -10.84
CA ALA A 145 -4.26 3.88 -11.64
C ALA A 145 -4.24 2.59 -10.79
N VAL A 146 -3.69 2.63 -9.58
CA VAL A 146 -3.58 1.45 -8.71
C VAL A 146 -4.85 1.21 -7.87
N SER A 147 -5.69 2.23 -7.65
CA SER A 147 -6.89 2.10 -6.80
C SER A 147 -7.92 1.10 -7.32
N LEU A 148 -7.85 0.76 -8.61
CA LEU A 148 -8.79 -0.17 -9.23
C LEU A 148 -8.71 -1.62 -8.69
N VAL A 149 -7.67 -1.97 -7.95
CA VAL A 149 -7.48 -3.32 -7.41
C VAL A 149 -8.26 -3.58 -6.12
N ALA A 150 -8.65 -2.52 -5.38
CA ALA A 150 -9.31 -2.63 -4.08
C ALA A 150 -10.38 -1.55 -3.89
N PRO A 151 -11.46 -1.83 -3.15
CA PRO A 151 -12.46 -0.81 -2.81
C PRO A 151 -11.97 0.19 -1.76
N ARG A 152 -10.97 -0.18 -0.96
CA ARG A 152 -10.46 0.63 0.16
C ARG A 152 -9.00 0.96 -0.04
N LEU A 153 -8.61 2.19 0.33
CA LEU A 153 -7.21 2.63 0.36
C LEU A 153 -6.81 3.01 1.79
N LEU A 154 -5.58 2.69 2.16
CA LEU A 154 -4.91 3.25 3.33
C LEU A 154 -3.73 4.09 2.84
N LEU A 155 -3.80 5.39 3.05
CA LEU A 155 -2.77 6.34 2.66
C LEU A 155 -1.90 6.67 3.87
N LEU A 156 -0.62 6.27 3.85
CA LEU A 156 0.34 6.56 4.90
C LEU A 156 1.36 7.56 4.37
N GLY A 157 1.54 8.71 5.00
CA GLY A 157 2.51 9.65 4.48
C GLY A 157 2.57 10.97 5.24
N ASP A 158 3.34 11.88 4.67
CA ASP A 158 3.45 13.26 5.09
C ASP A 158 3.15 14.16 3.89
N PRO A 159 2.04 14.91 3.91
CA PRO A 159 1.68 15.78 2.80
C PRO A 159 2.62 16.99 2.64
N GLN A 160 3.44 17.29 3.65
CA GLN A 160 4.43 18.36 3.59
C GLN A 160 5.75 17.92 2.96
N GLN A 161 5.92 16.63 2.65
CA GLN A 161 7.08 16.17 1.88
C GLN A 161 6.95 16.60 0.43
N LEU A 162 8.09 16.91 -0.18
CA LEU A 162 8.14 17.27 -1.59
C LEU A 162 7.58 16.11 -2.44
N PRO A 163 6.66 16.40 -3.38
CA PRO A 163 6.17 15.41 -4.31
C PRO A 163 7.33 14.84 -5.16
N GLN A 164 7.09 13.69 -5.76
CA GLN A 164 8.06 13.11 -6.69
C GLN A 164 8.36 14.08 -7.83
N VAL A 165 9.64 14.19 -8.19
CA VAL A 165 10.05 14.97 -9.36
C VAL A 165 9.56 14.25 -10.62
N SER A 166 8.67 14.88 -11.36
CA SER A 166 8.25 14.43 -12.67
C SER A 166 9.32 14.73 -13.72
N GLN A 167 9.51 13.82 -14.70
CA GLN A 167 10.42 14.03 -15.83
C GLN A 167 9.79 14.86 -16.96
N GLY A 168 8.54 15.28 -16.80
CA GLY A 168 7.79 16.05 -17.78
C GLY A 168 6.92 17.11 -17.12
N THR A 169 6.34 17.99 -17.91
CA THR A 169 5.31 18.94 -17.46
C THR A 169 3.95 18.34 -17.75
N HIS A 170 3.16 18.10 -16.73
CA HIS A 170 1.80 17.61 -16.84
C HIS A 170 0.81 18.68 -16.37
N PRO A 171 -0.42 18.67 -16.88
CA PRO A 171 -1.45 19.54 -16.33
C PRO A 171 -1.78 19.11 -14.88
N GLU A 172 -2.04 20.11 -14.03
CA GLU A 172 -2.53 19.82 -12.68
C GLU A 172 -3.87 19.06 -12.72
N PRO A 173 -4.13 18.12 -11.82
CA PRO A 173 -3.34 17.74 -10.64
C PRO A 173 -2.53 16.43 -10.81
N VAL A 174 -2.05 16.11 -12.00
CA VAL A 174 -1.43 14.80 -12.32
C VAL A 174 -0.26 14.47 -11.41
N ASP A 175 0.61 15.44 -11.16
CA ASP A 175 1.82 15.29 -10.36
C ASP A 175 1.62 15.59 -8.87
N THR A 176 0.47 16.16 -8.48
CA THR A 176 0.12 16.36 -7.07
C THR A 176 0.10 15.03 -6.34
N SER A 177 0.63 14.97 -5.11
CA SER A 177 0.60 13.73 -4.33
C SER A 177 -0.83 13.36 -3.90
N ALA A 178 -1.06 12.07 -3.63
CA ALA A 178 -2.35 11.59 -3.15
C ALA A 178 -2.79 12.32 -1.87
N LEU A 179 -1.89 12.44 -0.88
CA LEU A 179 -2.17 13.18 0.35
C LEU A 179 -2.27 14.68 0.13
N GLY A 180 -1.44 15.25 -0.74
CA GLY A 180 -1.52 16.66 -1.11
C GLY A 180 -2.87 17.03 -1.72
N TRP A 181 -3.42 16.15 -2.55
CA TRP A 181 -4.76 16.33 -3.11
C TRP A 181 -5.87 16.28 -2.05
N VAL A 182 -5.79 15.31 -1.12
CA VAL A 182 -6.78 15.14 -0.05
C VAL A 182 -6.76 16.31 0.92
N ILE A 183 -5.56 16.80 1.27
CA ILE A 183 -5.41 17.88 2.26
C ILE A 183 -5.76 19.25 1.67
N GLY A 184 -5.61 19.44 0.35
CA GLY A 184 -5.82 20.73 -0.32
C GLY A 184 -4.94 21.83 0.29
N ASP A 185 -5.56 22.95 0.63
CA ASP A 185 -4.86 24.13 1.22
C ASP A 185 -4.69 24.04 2.76
N HIS A 186 -5.06 22.93 3.38
CA HIS A 186 -4.93 22.75 4.83
C HIS A 186 -3.52 22.28 5.23
N ALA A 187 -3.06 22.67 6.41
CA ALA A 187 -1.75 22.23 6.92
C ALA A 187 -1.77 20.81 7.50
N VAL A 188 -2.95 20.35 7.92
CA VAL A 188 -3.23 19.01 8.45
C VAL A 188 -4.51 18.48 7.83
N LEU A 189 -4.66 17.16 7.79
CA LEU A 189 -5.90 16.53 7.37
C LEU A 189 -7.07 17.06 8.21
N PRO A 190 -8.14 17.56 7.60
CA PRO A 190 -9.37 17.90 8.32
C PRO A 190 -9.95 16.69 9.05
N ASP A 191 -10.61 16.93 10.20
CA ASP A 191 -11.18 15.87 11.05
C ASP A 191 -12.20 14.97 10.31
N GLU A 192 -12.77 15.46 9.21
CA GLU A 192 -13.69 14.71 8.36
C GLU A 192 -13.03 13.60 7.53
N PHE A 193 -11.67 13.61 7.44
CA PHE A 193 -10.87 12.61 6.72
C PHE A 193 -10.02 11.74 7.65
N GLY A 194 -10.08 11.93 8.96
CA GLY A 194 -9.27 11.24 9.96
C GLY A 194 -10.04 10.36 10.94
#